data_860edbcf6a0ea2e8c71fb36ed7f692f4
#
_entry.id   860edbcf6a0ea2e8c71fb36ed7f692f4
#
_cell.length_a   1.000
_cell.length_b   1.000
_cell.length_c   1.000
_cell.angle_alpha   90.00
_cell.angle_beta   90.00
_cell.angle_gamma   90.00
#
_symmetry.space_group_name_H-M   'P 1'
#
loop_
_entity.id
_entity.type
_entity.pdbx_description
1 polymer ?
#
loop_
_entity_poly.entity_id
_entity_poly.type
_entity_poly.pdbx_seq_one_letter_code
_entity_poly.pdbx_strand_id
1 'polypeptide(L)'
;LSPYGKIKDNASAELARIRRELASTMGSISRSLNSILRNAQSEGVVDKDVTPTMRDGRLVIPVAPALKRKIKGIVHDESASGKTVFIEPAEVVEANNRIRELEGDERREIIRILMEFSNLLRPSIPDVLLSYEFLAEIDFIRAKALFSEQITGLKPAFENKQVIDWTMAVHPLLQLSLAKHGKKVCLLYTSPSPR
;
A
#
# COMPACT_ATOMS: atom_id res chain seq x y z
N LEU A 1 -8.30 10.20 -1.01
CA LEU A 1 -7.11 9.44 -0.63
C LEU A 1 -5.88 10.33 -0.59
N SER A 2 -4.90 10.00 0.25
CA SER A 2 -3.57 10.58 0.22
C SER A 2 -2.76 9.96 -0.95
N PRO A 3 -1.60 10.55 -1.36
CA PRO A 3 -0.71 9.94 -2.35
C PRO A 3 -0.24 8.51 -1.97
N TYR A 4 -0.30 8.17 -0.69
CA TYR A 4 0.09 6.86 -0.16
C TYR A 4 -1.11 5.92 0.09
N GLY A 5 -2.27 6.20 -0.49
CA GLY A 5 -3.47 5.36 -0.37
C GLY A 5 -4.22 5.44 0.97
N LYS A 6 -3.83 6.31 1.89
CA LYS A 6 -4.55 6.48 3.17
C LYS A 6 -5.77 7.37 3.01
N ILE A 7 -6.86 7.05 3.72
CA ILE A 7 -8.05 7.89 3.81
C ILE A 7 -7.69 9.20 4.55
N LYS A 8 -7.95 10.33 3.91
CA LYS A 8 -7.74 11.66 4.52
C LYS A 8 -8.76 11.95 5.60
N ASP A 9 -8.39 12.80 6.56
CA ASP A 9 -9.28 13.19 7.67
C ASP A 9 -10.57 13.88 7.19
N ASN A 10 -10.47 14.63 6.09
CA ASN A 10 -11.63 15.32 5.48
C ASN A 10 -12.51 14.42 4.61
N ALA A 11 -12.28 13.09 4.61
CA ALA A 11 -13.14 12.15 3.89
C ALA A 11 -14.55 12.08 4.49
N SER A 12 -14.69 12.28 5.82
CA SER A 12 -15.97 12.53 6.49
C SER A 12 -15.77 13.40 7.73
N ALA A 13 -16.81 14.10 8.13
CA ALA A 13 -16.79 14.89 9.37
C ALA A 13 -16.61 14.00 10.61
N GLU A 14 -17.17 12.80 10.56
CA GLU A 14 -17.07 11.80 11.64
C GLU A 14 -15.64 11.27 11.77
N LEU A 15 -14.97 10.91 10.67
CA LEU A 15 -13.57 10.48 10.69
C LEU A 15 -12.65 11.57 11.28
N ALA A 16 -12.89 12.82 10.87
CA ALA A 16 -12.14 13.97 11.41
C ALA A 16 -12.37 14.16 12.92
N ARG A 17 -13.59 13.92 13.40
CA ARG A 17 -13.95 13.99 14.83
C ARG A 17 -13.22 12.90 15.61
N ILE A 18 -13.33 11.64 15.17
CA ILE A 18 -12.71 10.48 15.81
C ILE A 18 -11.20 10.65 15.91
N ARG A 19 -10.53 11.05 14.83
CA ARG A 19 -9.06 11.25 14.82
C ARG A 19 -8.60 12.38 15.73
N ARG A 20 -9.36 13.47 15.82
CA ARG A 20 -9.07 14.57 16.76
C ARG A 20 -9.21 14.10 18.20
N GLU A 21 -10.27 13.35 18.51
CA GLU A 21 -10.49 12.81 19.84
C GLU A 21 -9.41 11.81 20.22
N LEU A 22 -9.03 10.94 19.29
CA LEU A 22 -7.94 9.97 19.46
C LEU A 22 -6.61 10.67 19.77
N ALA A 23 -6.23 11.67 18.97
CA ALA A 23 -5.02 12.45 19.20
C ALA A 23 -5.04 13.20 20.55
N SER A 24 -6.18 13.79 20.94
CA SER A 24 -6.35 14.46 22.22
C SER A 24 -6.22 13.50 23.39
N THR A 25 -6.87 12.34 23.30
CA THR A 25 -6.81 11.29 24.34
C THR A 25 -5.40 10.74 24.50
N MET A 26 -4.72 10.42 23.39
CA MET A 26 -3.32 9.99 23.41
C MET A 26 -2.40 11.05 24.06
N GLY A 27 -2.60 12.33 23.71
CA GLY A 27 -1.86 13.43 24.31
C GLY A 27 -2.11 13.58 25.82
N SER A 28 -3.31 13.32 26.30
CA SER A 28 -3.65 13.36 27.73
C SER A 28 -3.01 12.20 28.49
N ILE A 29 -3.06 11.00 27.95
CA ILE A 29 -2.40 9.81 28.52
C ILE A 29 -0.90 10.02 28.61
N SER A 30 -0.26 10.50 27.57
CA SER A 30 1.18 10.77 27.54
C SER A 30 1.60 11.74 28.65
N ARG A 31 0.80 12.77 28.90
CA ARG A 31 1.06 13.72 30.00
C ARG A 31 0.90 13.05 31.39
N SER A 32 -0.17 12.28 31.57
CA SER A 32 -0.41 11.58 32.84
C SER A 32 0.68 10.55 33.11
N LEU A 33 1.04 9.73 32.12
CA LEU A 33 2.11 8.75 32.25
C LEU A 33 3.47 9.39 32.56
N ASN A 34 3.81 10.51 31.89
CA ASN A 34 5.04 11.22 32.19
C ASN A 34 5.06 11.81 33.60
N SER A 35 3.91 12.24 34.14
CA SER A 35 3.78 12.69 35.54
C SER A 35 4.01 11.53 36.52
N ILE A 36 3.32 10.40 36.29
CA ILE A 36 3.47 9.18 37.12
C ILE A 36 4.92 8.68 37.07
N LEU A 37 5.50 8.66 35.87
CA LEU A 37 6.88 8.22 35.67
C LEU A 37 7.89 9.08 36.42
N ARG A 38 7.75 10.41 36.35
CA ARG A 38 8.64 11.36 37.11
C ARG A 38 8.54 11.10 38.61
N ASN A 39 7.35 10.88 39.12
CA ASN A 39 7.17 10.55 40.56
C ASN A 39 7.84 9.22 40.90
N ALA A 40 7.65 8.18 40.09
CA ALA A 40 8.30 6.88 40.28
C ALA A 40 9.83 6.93 40.17
N GLN A 41 10.35 7.78 39.27
CA GLN A 41 11.79 8.04 39.14
C GLN A 41 12.36 8.78 40.34
N SER A 42 11.63 9.75 40.88
CA SER A 42 12.05 10.47 42.10
C SER A 42 12.08 9.59 43.34
N GLU A 43 11.24 8.58 43.39
CA GLU A 43 11.18 7.57 44.47
C GLU A 43 12.14 6.39 44.25
N GLY A 44 12.90 6.37 43.13
CA GLY A 44 13.82 5.28 42.80
C GLY A 44 13.12 3.97 42.41
N VAL A 45 11.85 4.04 42.04
CA VAL A 45 11.05 2.88 41.59
C VAL A 45 11.33 2.51 40.13
N VAL A 46 11.72 3.51 39.34
CA VAL A 46 11.99 3.35 37.89
C VAL A 46 13.28 4.12 37.55
N ASP A 47 14.11 3.58 36.68
CA ASP A 47 15.33 4.23 36.23
C ASP A 47 15.05 5.53 35.45
N LYS A 48 15.99 6.47 35.44
CA LYS A 48 15.81 7.81 34.84
C LYS A 48 15.66 7.81 33.34
N ASP A 49 16.16 6.81 32.65
CA ASP A 49 16.14 6.62 31.19
C ASP A 49 14.90 5.89 30.68
N VAL A 50 14.07 5.38 31.58
CA VAL A 50 12.82 4.68 31.21
C VAL A 50 11.81 5.68 30.66
N THR A 51 11.13 5.28 29.59
CA THR A 51 10.04 6.04 28.94
C THR A 51 8.80 5.15 28.79
N PRO A 52 7.58 5.73 28.78
CA PRO A 52 6.37 4.98 28.47
C PRO A 52 6.49 4.28 27.10
N THR A 53 5.98 3.08 27.01
CA THR A 53 6.02 2.28 25.78
C THR A 53 4.63 1.74 25.43
N MET A 54 4.44 1.35 24.16
CA MET A 54 3.21 0.72 23.70
C MET A 54 3.32 -0.80 23.81
N ARG A 55 2.34 -1.43 24.47
CA ARG A 55 2.16 -2.89 24.52
C ARG A 55 0.70 -3.22 24.28
N ASP A 56 0.45 -4.09 23.32
CA ASP A 56 -0.91 -4.54 22.93
C ASP A 56 -1.92 -3.38 22.74
N GLY A 57 -1.45 -2.27 22.14
CA GLY A 57 -2.26 -1.07 21.92
C GLY A 57 -2.54 -0.25 23.20
N ARG A 58 -1.77 -0.46 24.27
CA ARG A 58 -1.86 0.31 25.52
C ARG A 58 -0.55 0.99 25.83
N LEU A 59 -0.61 2.22 26.32
CA LEU A 59 0.53 2.91 26.89
C LEU A 59 0.78 2.44 28.31
N VAL A 60 1.96 1.91 28.53
CA VAL A 60 2.38 1.27 29.79
C VAL A 60 3.75 1.79 30.25
N ILE A 61 4.07 1.58 31.53
CA ILE A 61 5.37 1.89 32.11
C ILE A 61 6.13 0.59 32.32
N PRO A 62 7.36 0.44 31.77
CA PRO A 62 8.23 -0.70 32.09
C PRO A 62 8.85 -0.53 33.49
N VAL A 63 8.72 -1.55 34.34
CA VAL A 63 9.16 -1.55 35.75
C VAL A 63 9.89 -2.84 36.08
N ALA A 64 10.89 -2.80 36.97
CA ALA A 64 11.51 -4.01 37.48
C ALA A 64 10.50 -4.84 38.30
N PRO A 65 10.46 -6.18 38.18
CA PRO A 65 9.47 -7.04 38.83
C PRO A 65 9.39 -6.86 40.37
N ALA A 66 10.54 -6.60 41.02
CA ALA A 66 10.62 -6.36 42.43
C ALA A 66 9.85 -5.10 42.89
N LEU A 67 9.69 -4.13 41.98
CA LEU A 67 9.08 -2.83 42.26
C LEU A 67 7.64 -2.70 41.72
N LYS A 68 7.10 -3.76 41.10
CA LYS A 68 5.78 -3.73 40.47
C LYS A 68 4.62 -3.31 41.39
N ARG A 69 4.74 -3.53 42.71
CA ARG A 69 3.70 -3.14 43.69
C ARG A 69 3.72 -1.67 44.07
N LYS A 70 4.77 -0.93 43.66
CA LYS A 70 4.90 0.51 43.92
C LYS A 70 4.05 1.37 42.99
N ILE A 71 3.73 0.87 41.80
CA ILE A 71 2.82 1.55 40.85
C ILE A 71 1.49 0.82 40.92
N LYS A 72 0.44 1.54 41.31
CA LYS A 72 -0.94 1.01 41.29
C LYS A 72 -1.39 0.88 39.84
N GLY A 73 -1.75 -0.32 39.39
CA GLY A 73 -2.17 -0.54 38.02
C GLY A 73 -2.30 -2.00 37.67
N ILE A 74 -2.48 -2.25 36.36
CA ILE A 74 -2.67 -3.59 35.79
C ILE A 74 -1.37 -4.01 35.10
N VAL A 75 -0.89 -5.21 35.42
CA VAL A 75 0.25 -5.83 34.68
C VAL A 75 -0.31 -6.45 33.41
N HIS A 76 0.19 -6.00 32.26
CA HIS A 76 -0.26 -6.50 30.96
C HIS A 76 0.69 -7.54 30.38
N ASP A 77 2.00 -7.38 30.59
CA ASP A 77 2.99 -8.23 29.94
C ASP A 77 4.28 -8.28 30.78
N GLU A 78 5.12 -9.29 30.50
CA GLU A 78 6.48 -9.40 31.04
C GLU A 78 7.46 -9.58 29.87
N SER A 79 8.66 -9.02 30.01
CA SER A 79 9.71 -9.25 29.03
C SER A 79 10.09 -10.74 28.98
N ALA A 80 10.50 -11.23 27.80
CA ALA A 80 10.94 -12.62 27.60
C ALA A 80 12.03 -13.08 28.58
N SER A 81 12.83 -12.14 29.10
CA SER A 81 13.85 -12.40 30.12
C SER A 81 13.33 -12.35 31.57
N GLY A 82 12.05 -12.01 31.78
CA GLY A 82 11.46 -11.80 33.12
C GLY A 82 12.01 -10.60 33.89
N LYS A 83 12.87 -9.76 33.28
CA LYS A 83 13.52 -8.63 33.95
C LYS A 83 12.68 -7.36 33.98
N THR A 84 11.61 -7.28 33.19
CA THR A 84 10.77 -6.08 33.09
C THR A 84 9.31 -6.50 33.03
N VAL A 85 8.48 -5.80 33.79
CA VAL A 85 7.03 -5.92 33.82
C VAL A 85 6.43 -4.65 33.25
N PHE A 86 5.43 -4.76 32.40
CA PHE A 86 4.75 -3.64 31.77
C PHE A 86 3.45 -3.34 32.52
N ILE A 87 3.39 -2.21 33.21
CA ILE A 87 2.28 -1.81 34.07
C ILE A 87 1.48 -0.69 33.39
N GLU A 88 0.18 -0.88 33.29
CA GLU A 88 -0.76 0.18 32.97
C GLU A 88 -1.22 0.82 34.29
N PRO A 89 -0.85 2.08 34.58
CA PRO A 89 -1.30 2.74 35.80
C PRO A 89 -2.83 2.90 35.83
N ALA A 90 -3.40 2.77 37.02
CA ALA A 90 -4.86 2.82 37.21
C ALA A 90 -5.48 4.11 36.65
N GLU A 91 -4.75 5.23 36.74
CA GLU A 91 -5.19 6.55 36.30
C GLU A 91 -5.34 6.67 34.78
N VAL A 92 -4.76 5.76 34.00
CA VAL A 92 -4.82 5.82 32.51
C VAL A 92 -5.61 4.66 31.91
N VAL A 93 -6.10 3.71 32.70
CA VAL A 93 -6.85 2.53 32.22
C VAL A 93 -8.07 2.95 31.39
N GLU A 94 -8.87 3.89 31.91
CA GLU A 94 -10.10 4.34 31.24
C GLU A 94 -9.77 5.06 29.93
N ALA A 95 -8.74 5.88 29.93
CA ALA A 95 -8.30 6.57 28.73
C ALA A 95 -7.69 5.62 27.67
N ASN A 96 -6.95 4.61 28.08
CA ASN A 96 -6.47 3.56 27.17
C ASN A 96 -7.64 2.73 26.58
N ASN A 97 -8.67 2.45 27.37
CA ASN A 97 -9.89 1.80 26.85
C ASN A 97 -10.58 2.71 25.81
N ARG A 98 -10.65 4.03 26.08
CA ARG A 98 -11.22 4.99 25.15
C ARG A 98 -10.46 5.04 23.82
N ILE A 99 -9.12 4.96 23.85
CA ILE A 99 -8.31 4.85 22.61
C ILE A 99 -8.73 3.63 21.80
N ARG A 100 -8.85 2.45 22.42
CA ARG A 100 -9.26 1.22 21.72
C ARG A 100 -10.65 1.32 21.09
N GLU A 101 -11.59 1.95 21.79
CA GLU A 101 -12.92 2.22 21.23
C GLU A 101 -12.83 3.11 20.01
N LEU A 102 -12.07 4.22 20.11
CA LEU A 102 -11.89 5.18 19.03
C LEU A 102 -11.16 4.56 17.81
N GLU A 103 -10.16 3.71 18.02
CA GLU A 103 -9.51 2.93 16.96
C GLU A 103 -10.50 1.99 16.25
N GLY A 104 -11.40 1.36 17.02
CA GLY A 104 -12.49 0.56 16.50
C GLY A 104 -13.48 1.39 15.68
N ASP A 105 -13.85 2.58 16.17
CA ASP A 105 -14.73 3.53 15.49
C ASP A 105 -14.08 4.04 14.20
N GLU A 106 -12.80 4.39 14.24
CA GLU A 106 -12.04 4.81 13.05
C GLU A 106 -12.07 3.72 11.97
N ARG A 107 -11.82 2.48 12.36
CA ARG A 107 -11.84 1.35 11.41
C ARG A 107 -13.24 1.16 10.80
N ARG A 108 -14.30 1.23 11.61
CA ARG A 108 -15.69 1.15 11.14
C ARG A 108 -16.04 2.28 10.18
N GLU A 109 -15.65 3.49 10.50
CA GLU A 109 -15.92 4.66 9.65
C GLU A 109 -15.16 4.59 8.31
N ILE A 110 -13.91 4.14 8.32
CA ILE A 110 -13.12 3.90 7.09
C ILE A 110 -13.81 2.85 6.21
N ILE A 111 -14.28 1.75 6.80
CA ILE A 111 -15.01 0.70 6.05
C ILE A 111 -16.29 1.28 5.45
N ARG A 112 -17.05 2.09 6.21
CA ARG A 112 -18.27 2.75 5.73
C ARG A 112 -17.98 3.63 4.51
N ILE A 113 -16.96 4.47 4.59
CA ILE A 113 -16.55 5.36 3.49
C ILE A 113 -16.17 4.55 2.25
N LEU A 114 -15.39 3.49 2.41
CA LEU A 114 -14.96 2.63 1.30
C LEU A 114 -16.12 1.87 0.67
N MET A 115 -17.06 1.40 1.47
CA MET A 115 -18.28 0.73 0.98
C MET A 115 -19.17 1.69 0.19
N GLU A 116 -19.36 2.91 0.69
CA GLU A 116 -20.13 3.95 0.01
C GLU A 116 -19.51 4.30 -1.33
N PHE A 117 -18.20 4.53 -1.36
CA PHE A 117 -17.44 4.75 -2.59
C PHE A 117 -17.57 3.59 -3.58
N SER A 118 -17.42 2.35 -3.09
CA SER A 118 -17.52 1.16 -3.93
C SER A 118 -18.92 1.00 -4.53
N ASN A 119 -19.96 1.29 -3.75
CA ASN A 119 -21.34 1.24 -4.22
C ASN A 119 -21.62 2.33 -5.27
N LEU A 120 -21.03 3.51 -5.11
CA LEU A 120 -21.11 4.59 -6.09
C LEU A 120 -20.41 4.24 -7.41
N LEU A 121 -19.26 3.55 -7.32
CA LEU A 121 -18.47 3.18 -8.49
C LEU A 121 -19.04 1.97 -9.25
N ARG A 122 -19.69 1.05 -8.54
CA ARG A 122 -20.16 -0.24 -9.10
C ARG A 122 -20.98 -0.12 -10.39
N PRO A 123 -21.93 0.82 -10.54
CA PRO A 123 -22.68 0.99 -11.79
C PRO A 123 -21.81 1.35 -13.00
N SER A 124 -20.67 2.03 -12.77
CA SER A 124 -19.75 2.47 -13.83
C SER A 124 -18.67 1.45 -14.19
N ILE A 125 -18.60 0.31 -13.50
CA ILE A 125 -17.58 -0.72 -13.76
C ILE A 125 -17.62 -1.22 -15.21
N PRO A 126 -18.78 -1.49 -15.83
CA PRO A 126 -18.82 -1.93 -17.23
C PRO A 126 -18.20 -0.91 -18.18
N ASP A 127 -18.45 0.39 -17.98
CA ASP A 127 -17.91 1.46 -18.82
C ASP A 127 -16.38 1.62 -18.63
N VAL A 128 -15.91 1.42 -17.40
CA VAL A 128 -14.46 1.41 -17.10
C VAL A 128 -13.78 0.25 -17.81
N LEU A 129 -14.37 -0.95 -17.77
CA LEU A 129 -13.83 -2.13 -18.45
C LEU A 129 -13.82 -1.95 -19.97
N LEU A 130 -14.91 -1.44 -20.55
CA LEU A 130 -14.99 -1.14 -21.99
C LEU A 130 -13.92 -0.11 -22.39
N SER A 131 -13.73 0.92 -21.59
CA SER A 131 -12.68 1.93 -21.82
C SER A 131 -11.28 1.33 -21.76
N TYR A 132 -11.04 0.40 -20.85
CA TYR A 132 -9.77 -0.31 -20.74
C TYR A 132 -9.50 -1.19 -21.97
N GLU A 133 -10.48 -1.94 -22.44
CA GLU A 133 -10.38 -2.75 -23.67
C GLU A 133 -10.10 -1.86 -24.88
N PHE A 134 -10.81 -0.75 -25.02
CA PHE A 134 -10.59 0.23 -26.10
C PHE A 134 -9.15 0.79 -26.07
N LEU A 135 -8.64 1.17 -24.90
CA LEU A 135 -7.26 1.64 -24.76
C LEU A 135 -6.24 0.56 -25.11
N ALA A 136 -6.49 -0.69 -24.73
CA ALA A 136 -5.62 -1.81 -25.08
C ALA A 136 -5.57 -2.03 -26.59
N GLU A 137 -6.71 -1.91 -27.30
CA GLU A 137 -6.76 -2.01 -28.75
C GLU A 137 -6.00 -0.86 -29.44
N ILE A 138 -6.20 0.36 -29.00
CA ILE A 138 -5.46 1.54 -29.50
C ILE A 138 -3.94 1.38 -29.30
N ASP A 139 -3.52 0.94 -28.11
CA ASP A 139 -2.09 0.73 -27.83
C ASP A 139 -1.49 -0.39 -28.71
N PHE A 140 -2.25 -1.45 -28.94
CA PHE A 140 -1.85 -2.53 -29.84
C PHE A 140 -1.73 -2.07 -31.31
N ILE A 141 -2.68 -1.25 -31.79
CA ILE A 141 -2.62 -0.64 -33.13
C ILE A 141 -1.37 0.27 -33.22
N ARG A 142 -1.14 1.09 -32.21
CA ARG A 142 0.03 1.95 -32.13
C ARG A 142 1.33 1.15 -32.15
N ALA A 143 1.43 0.09 -31.37
CA ALA A 143 2.60 -0.80 -31.34
C ALA A 143 2.89 -1.40 -32.72
N LYS A 144 1.85 -1.86 -33.44
CA LYS A 144 1.97 -2.38 -34.81
C LYS A 144 2.45 -1.29 -35.79
N ALA A 145 1.93 -0.08 -35.68
CA ALA A 145 2.32 1.04 -36.51
C ALA A 145 3.80 1.41 -36.31
N LEU A 146 4.23 1.57 -35.04
CA LEU A 146 5.63 1.85 -34.69
C LEU A 146 6.57 0.74 -35.18
N PHE A 147 6.17 -0.52 -35.04
CA PHE A 147 6.96 -1.65 -35.53
C PHE A 147 7.06 -1.63 -37.05
N SER A 148 5.95 -1.33 -37.75
CA SER A 148 5.94 -1.20 -39.23
C SER A 148 6.88 -0.08 -39.73
N GLU A 149 6.88 1.07 -39.08
CA GLU A 149 7.84 2.16 -39.35
C GLU A 149 9.28 1.69 -39.16
N GLN A 150 9.56 1.01 -38.04
CA GLN A 150 10.90 0.55 -37.69
C GLN A 150 11.49 -0.43 -38.71
N ILE A 151 10.65 -1.30 -39.31
CA ILE A 151 11.07 -2.28 -40.30
C ILE A 151 10.84 -1.80 -41.75
N THR A 152 10.32 -0.60 -41.96
CA THR A 152 9.90 -0.08 -43.26
C THR A 152 8.88 -1.01 -43.94
N GLY A 153 7.93 -1.50 -43.12
CA GLY A 153 6.94 -2.47 -43.53
C GLY A 153 5.85 -1.90 -44.43
N LEU A 154 5.45 -2.66 -45.43
CA LEU A 154 4.33 -2.34 -46.31
C LEU A 154 3.10 -3.17 -45.94
N LYS A 155 1.92 -2.63 -46.23
CA LYS A 155 0.65 -3.37 -46.02
C LYS A 155 0.57 -4.53 -47.02
N PRO A 156 0.46 -5.79 -46.60
CA PRO A 156 0.29 -6.91 -47.51
C PRO A 156 -1.09 -6.90 -48.17
N ALA A 157 -1.17 -7.32 -49.41
CA ALA A 157 -2.44 -7.63 -50.08
C ALA A 157 -2.85 -9.06 -49.73
N PHE A 158 -4.06 -9.22 -49.20
CA PHE A 158 -4.63 -10.54 -48.95
C PHE A 158 -5.66 -10.87 -50.02
N GLU A 159 -5.46 -12.00 -50.69
CA GLU A 159 -6.39 -12.54 -51.66
C GLU A 159 -6.91 -13.92 -51.22
N ASN A 160 -8.12 -14.25 -51.59
CA ASN A 160 -8.69 -15.59 -51.33
C ASN A 160 -8.19 -16.61 -52.38
N LYS A 161 -6.86 -16.71 -52.48
CA LYS A 161 -6.15 -17.64 -53.39
C LYS A 161 -4.93 -18.21 -52.66
N GLN A 162 -4.56 -19.45 -53.01
CA GLN A 162 -3.35 -20.10 -52.48
C GLN A 162 -2.09 -19.59 -53.23
N VAL A 163 -1.80 -18.32 -53.09
CA VAL A 163 -0.66 -17.67 -53.70
C VAL A 163 0.14 -16.91 -52.63
N ILE A 164 1.44 -17.10 -52.62
CA ILE A 164 2.40 -16.28 -51.85
C ILE A 164 3.30 -15.61 -52.84
N ASP A 165 3.22 -14.29 -52.91
CA ASP A 165 4.14 -13.46 -53.68
C ASP A 165 4.93 -12.53 -52.75
N TRP A 166 6.22 -12.76 -52.66
CA TRP A 166 7.12 -12.00 -51.80
C TRP A 166 7.99 -11.07 -52.64
N THR A 167 7.56 -9.84 -52.80
CA THR A 167 8.33 -8.80 -53.42
C THR A 167 9.19 -8.09 -52.37
N MET A 168 10.51 -8.20 -52.46
CA MET A 168 11.50 -7.58 -51.57
C MET A 168 11.28 -7.93 -50.07
N ALA A 169 10.83 -9.14 -49.77
CA ALA A 169 10.56 -9.57 -48.42
C ALA A 169 11.83 -9.70 -47.57
N VAL A 170 11.77 -9.24 -46.36
CA VAL A 170 12.88 -9.26 -45.38
C VAL A 170 12.38 -9.84 -44.07
N HIS A 171 13.21 -10.66 -43.43
CA HIS A 171 12.88 -11.16 -42.09
C HIS A 171 13.02 -10.04 -41.05
N PRO A 172 11.93 -9.55 -40.41
CA PRO A 172 11.97 -8.33 -39.61
C PRO A 172 12.90 -8.42 -38.40
N LEU A 173 12.91 -9.53 -37.66
CA LEU A 173 13.79 -9.70 -36.51
C LEU A 173 15.26 -9.75 -36.90
N LEU A 174 15.57 -10.38 -38.03
CA LEU A 174 16.94 -10.43 -38.56
C LEU A 174 17.38 -9.04 -39.03
N GLN A 175 16.49 -8.27 -39.67
CA GLN A 175 16.74 -6.88 -40.07
C GLN A 175 17.13 -6.03 -38.85
N LEU A 176 16.34 -6.07 -37.80
CA LEU A 176 16.59 -5.31 -36.56
C LEU A 176 17.88 -5.76 -35.86
N SER A 177 18.15 -7.08 -35.82
CA SER A 177 19.38 -7.60 -35.21
C SER A 177 20.62 -7.18 -35.97
N LEU A 178 20.62 -7.31 -37.29
CA LEU A 178 21.78 -6.97 -38.15
C LEU A 178 21.99 -5.45 -38.24
N ALA A 179 20.93 -4.65 -38.19
CA ALA A 179 21.02 -3.19 -38.17
C ALA A 179 21.82 -2.67 -36.95
N LYS A 180 21.71 -3.32 -35.79
CA LYS A 180 22.52 -3.01 -34.60
C LYS A 180 24.03 -3.18 -34.83
N HIS A 181 24.40 -4.03 -35.75
CA HIS A 181 25.81 -4.31 -36.12
C HIS A 181 26.24 -3.66 -37.45
N GLY A 182 25.43 -2.74 -38.00
CA GLY A 182 25.73 -2.09 -39.27
C GLY A 182 25.70 -3.01 -40.49
N LYS A 183 25.08 -4.20 -40.36
CA LYS A 183 24.99 -5.20 -41.44
C LYS A 183 23.62 -5.13 -42.13
N LYS A 184 23.62 -5.39 -43.45
CA LYS A 184 22.39 -5.51 -44.24
C LYS A 184 21.83 -6.91 -44.19
N VAL A 185 20.50 -7.04 -44.18
CA VAL A 185 19.79 -8.31 -44.25
C VAL A 185 19.64 -8.73 -45.73
N CYS A 186 19.68 -10.04 -45.99
CA CYS A 186 19.35 -10.58 -47.30
C CYS A 186 17.85 -10.62 -47.53
N LEU A 187 17.45 -10.44 -48.80
CA LEU A 187 16.05 -10.59 -49.23
C LEU A 187 15.64 -12.08 -49.17
N LEU A 188 14.39 -12.29 -48.81
CA LEU A 188 13.75 -13.60 -48.89
C LEU A 188 13.05 -13.73 -50.26
N TYR A 189 13.23 -14.83 -50.91
CA TYR A 189 12.60 -15.13 -52.20
C TYR A 189 11.70 -16.35 -52.06
N THR A 190 10.55 -16.32 -52.73
CA THR A 190 9.76 -17.51 -52.96
C THR A 190 10.52 -18.45 -53.90
N SER A 191 10.99 -19.58 -53.34
CA SER A 191 11.55 -20.68 -54.16
C SER A 191 10.43 -21.66 -54.43
N PRO A 192 10.24 -22.10 -55.70
CA PRO A 192 9.31 -23.23 -55.94
C PRO A 192 9.83 -24.44 -55.18
N SER A 193 8.96 -25.04 -54.34
CA SER A 193 9.33 -26.26 -53.61
C SER A 193 9.71 -27.31 -54.60
N PRO A 194 10.89 -27.97 -54.47
CA PRO A 194 11.21 -29.13 -55.28
C PRO A 194 10.13 -30.20 -54.96
N ARG A 195 9.45 -30.68 -56.01
CA ARG A 195 8.52 -31.81 -55.93
C ARG A 195 9.27 -33.10 -55.65
#